data_889a59ec053e0af69d20a69ebd1a733a
#
_entry.id   889a59ec053e0af69d20a69ebd1a733a
#
_cell.length_a   1.000
_cell.length_b   1.000
_cell.length_c   1.000
_cell.angle_alpha   90.00
_cell.angle_beta   90.00
_cell.angle_gamma   90.00
#
_symmetry.space_group_name_H-M   'P 1'
#
loop_
_entity.id
_entity.type
_entity.pdbx_description
1 polymer ?
#
loop_
_entity_poly.entity_id
_entity_poly.type
_entity_poly.pdbx_seq_one_letter_code
_entity_poly.pdbx_strand_id
1 'polypeptide(L)'
;MNERKLNVLICLLYYLPHRTGMQLYIQRIAEELVRRGHHVTVLCARHKPELQRDETINGVRIVRLTPLPFAVSRGMHIPASPCAAYKLMRQHDVVSIHTPMLETALLSALGMLTGRRIVPTHHGDLILPAGLFNRVITAIMFVMYRFMVWRAPAVIAYSEDYADHSYYLGPVRKKVRPIYPPITMPRPNPERAAQLRAEWSPDGAPLIGYAGRFVQEKRPDVLIRALDEIHKQHPNARIVFAGQYDIPYESTWELYKPIVDKYRDHLIFLGLKDDMQFMADFFAAIDVLALPSDSECFALVQVEAMLCGTPVVMTDTPGGRVPVSATGMGLLAPKGDPQAFGKAINRVLAHPESFTKPHDEISAVFSFEETVNRYEQTFWEYAVDGR
;
A
#
# COMPACT_ATOMS: atom_id res chain seq x y z
N MET A 1 2.54 16.53 27.70
CA MET A 1 1.60 15.83 26.76
C MET A 1 0.22 16.34 27.05
N ASN A 2 -0.55 16.65 26.02
CA ASN A 2 -1.90 17.20 26.19
C ASN A 2 -2.80 16.10 26.75
N GLU A 3 -3.43 16.31 27.90
CA GLU A 3 -4.35 15.32 28.52
C GLU A 3 -5.65 15.12 27.71
N ARG A 4 -5.92 16.02 26.77
CA ARG A 4 -7.09 15.97 25.90
C ARG A 4 -6.95 14.82 24.90
N LYS A 5 -8.01 14.07 24.68
CA LYS A 5 -8.14 13.01 23.67
C LYS A 5 -8.89 13.53 22.46
N LEU A 6 -8.45 13.15 21.26
CA LEU A 6 -9.12 13.51 20.02
C LEU A 6 -10.20 12.48 19.67
N ASN A 7 -11.28 12.96 19.07
CA ASN A 7 -12.24 12.15 18.32
C ASN A 7 -11.89 12.26 16.84
N VAL A 8 -11.32 11.21 16.25
CA VAL A 8 -10.85 11.18 14.86
C VAL A 8 -11.82 10.38 14.00
N LEU A 9 -12.34 11.01 12.94
CA LEU A 9 -13.13 10.31 11.92
C LEU A 9 -12.26 10.00 10.71
N ILE A 10 -12.13 8.72 10.38
CA ILE A 10 -11.41 8.23 9.20
C ILE A 10 -12.43 7.77 8.17
N CYS A 11 -12.41 8.32 6.96
CA CYS A 11 -13.29 7.97 5.86
C CYS A 11 -12.51 7.28 4.75
N LEU A 12 -12.94 6.08 4.35
CA LEU A 12 -12.37 5.32 3.25
C LEU A 12 -13.43 4.44 2.58
N LEU A 13 -13.12 3.91 1.39
CA LEU A 13 -14.09 3.12 0.63
C LEU A 13 -14.45 1.81 1.35
N TYR A 14 -13.46 0.99 1.72
CA TYR A 14 -13.64 -0.28 2.43
C TYR A 14 -12.68 -0.39 3.61
N TYR A 15 -13.10 -1.12 4.64
CA TYR A 15 -12.28 -1.43 5.81
C TYR A 15 -12.43 -2.91 6.19
N LEU A 16 -11.80 -3.35 7.28
CA LEU A 16 -11.82 -4.73 7.72
C LEU A 16 -13.21 -5.40 7.60
N PRO A 17 -13.29 -6.66 7.20
CA PRO A 17 -12.22 -7.64 6.93
C PRO A 17 -11.59 -7.54 5.53
N HIS A 18 -11.94 -6.53 4.71
CA HIS A 18 -11.30 -6.30 3.42
C HIS A 18 -9.86 -5.82 3.66
N ARG A 19 -8.86 -6.55 3.16
CA ARG A 19 -7.43 -6.29 3.38
C ARG A 19 -6.70 -6.02 2.08
N THR A 20 -6.17 -4.83 1.93
CA THR A 20 -5.15 -4.44 0.94
C THR A 20 -4.14 -3.54 1.63
N GLY A 21 -3.10 -3.09 0.94
CA GLY A 21 -2.10 -2.19 1.53
C GLY A 21 -2.69 -0.94 2.19
N MET A 22 -3.73 -0.33 1.58
CA MET A 22 -4.41 0.83 2.15
C MET A 22 -5.14 0.50 3.46
N GLN A 23 -5.88 -0.62 3.52
CA GLN A 23 -6.59 -1.01 4.73
C GLN A 23 -5.63 -1.35 5.87
N LEU A 24 -4.54 -2.07 5.60
CA LEU A 24 -3.50 -2.36 6.59
C LEU A 24 -2.83 -1.09 7.11
N TYR A 25 -2.55 -0.14 6.22
CA TYR A 25 -2.04 1.18 6.59
C TYR A 25 -2.96 1.88 7.59
N ILE A 26 -4.27 1.98 7.25
CA ILE A 26 -5.25 2.68 8.07
C ILE A 26 -5.49 1.93 9.38
N GLN A 27 -5.53 0.60 9.36
CA GLN A 27 -5.66 -0.22 10.55
C GLN A 27 -4.55 0.09 11.55
N ARG A 28 -3.29 0.07 11.09
CA ARG A 28 -2.12 0.36 11.93
C ARG A 28 -2.19 1.74 12.59
N ILE A 29 -2.56 2.78 11.82
CA ILE A 29 -2.72 4.14 12.37
C ILE A 29 -3.90 4.22 13.35
N ALA A 30 -5.07 3.67 12.99
CA ALA A 30 -6.27 3.76 13.79
C ALA A 30 -6.13 3.04 15.15
N GLU A 31 -5.58 1.82 15.12
CA GLU A 31 -5.37 1.02 16.34
C GLU A 31 -4.33 1.66 17.25
N GLU A 32 -3.24 2.22 16.68
CA GLU A 32 -2.22 2.90 17.48
C GLU A 32 -2.75 4.20 18.10
N LEU A 33 -3.56 4.99 17.37
CA LEU A 33 -4.23 6.17 17.94
C LEU A 33 -5.17 5.78 19.10
N VAL A 34 -5.88 4.66 18.97
CA VAL A 34 -6.71 4.13 20.09
C VAL A 34 -5.83 3.73 21.27
N ARG A 35 -4.70 3.06 21.04
CA ARG A 35 -3.74 2.68 22.10
C ARG A 35 -3.19 3.91 22.84
N ARG A 36 -3.04 5.03 22.14
CA ARG A 36 -2.66 6.33 22.72
C ARG A 36 -3.83 7.05 23.43
N GLY A 37 -5.01 6.43 23.42
CA GLY A 37 -6.20 6.87 24.13
C GLY A 37 -7.09 7.81 23.36
N HIS A 38 -6.91 7.99 22.05
CA HIS A 38 -7.85 8.70 21.19
C HIS A 38 -9.07 7.86 20.87
N HIS A 39 -10.17 8.51 20.49
CA HIS A 39 -11.37 7.85 19.99
C HIS A 39 -11.37 7.88 18.47
N VAL A 40 -11.28 6.72 17.83
CA VAL A 40 -11.23 6.59 16.38
C VAL A 40 -12.50 5.91 15.87
N THR A 41 -13.14 6.57 14.91
CA THR A 41 -14.28 6.02 14.15
C THR A 41 -13.88 5.91 12.69
N VAL A 42 -14.09 4.73 12.09
CA VAL A 42 -13.90 4.49 10.66
C VAL A 42 -15.26 4.47 9.97
N LEU A 43 -15.46 5.32 8.98
CA LEU A 43 -16.63 5.37 8.12
C LEU A 43 -16.30 4.78 6.76
N CYS A 44 -16.99 3.70 6.37
CA CYS A 44 -16.73 2.99 5.11
C CYS A 44 -17.99 2.38 4.49
N ALA A 45 -17.87 1.80 3.29
CA ALA A 45 -18.95 1.04 2.65
C ALA A 45 -19.06 -0.37 3.25
N ARG A 46 -20.29 -0.86 3.37
CA ARG A 46 -20.64 -2.24 3.72
C ARG A 46 -20.52 -3.12 2.49
N HIS A 47 -19.33 -3.61 2.20
CA HIS A 47 -19.02 -4.36 0.98
C HIS A 47 -19.56 -5.80 0.95
N LYS A 48 -20.03 -6.33 2.09
CA LYS A 48 -20.68 -7.64 2.21
C LYS A 48 -21.92 -7.52 3.09
N PRO A 49 -23.05 -8.17 2.74
CA PRO A 49 -24.30 -8.09 3.53
C PRO A 49 -24.20 -8.62 4.96
N GLU A 50 -23.25 -9.55 5.21
CA GLU A 50 -23.05 -10.21 6.51
C GLU A 50 -22.39 -9.28 7.54
N LEU A 51 -21.69 -8.24 7.09
CA LEU A 51 -20.95 -7.33 7.96
C LEU A 51 -21.91 -6.48 8.80
N GLN A 52 -21.59 -6.29 10.07
CA GLN A 52 -22.35 -5.43 10.97
C GLN A 52 -22.25 -3.96 10.49
N ARG A 53 -23.33 -3.20 10.71
CA ARG A 53 -23.38 -1.76 10.36
C ARG A 53 -22.59 -0.89 11.32
N ASP A 54 -22.50 -1.29 12.57
CA ASP A 54 -21.74 -0.60 13.63
C ASP A 54 -21.14 -1.67 14.53
N GLU A 55 -19.83 -1.70 14.64
CA GLU A 55 -19.08 -2.61 15.50
C GLU A 55 -17.78 -1.99 15.96
N THR A 56 -17.13 -2.60 16.95
CA THR A 56 -15.82 -2.18 17.41
C THR A 56 -14.84 -3.34 17.24
N ILE A 57 -13.74 -3.10 16.54
CA ILE A 57 -12.63 -4.05 16.34
C ILE A 57 -11.36 -3.40 16.86
N ASN A 58 -10.65 -4.04 17.78
CA ASN A 58 -9.40 -3.55 18.39
C ASN A 58 -9.51 -2.10 18.93
N GLY A 59 -10.68 -1.75 19.50
CA GLY A 59 -10.96 -0.42 20.04
C GLY A 59 -11.37 0.64 18.99
N VAL A 60 -11.27 0.34 17.69
CA VAL A 60 -11.71 1.21 16.60
C VAL A 60 -13.19 0.96 16.31
N ARG A 61 -14.04 1.99 16.40
CA ARG A 61 -15.44 1.92 16.00
C ARG A 61 -15.55 1.94 14.48
N ILE A 62 -16.29 1.03 13.89
CA ILE A 62 -16.47 0.91 12.44
C ILE A 62 -17.94 1.12 12.11
N VAL A 63 -18.24 2.17 11.36
CA VAL A 63 -19.57 2.48 10.86
C VAL A 63 -19.62 2.21 9.37
N ARG A 64 -20.44 1.23 8.97
CA ARG A 64 -20.57 0.83 7.55
C ARG A 64 -21.89 1.32 6.97
N LEU A 65 -21.79 2.12 5.93
CA LEU A 65 -22.95 2.57 5.17
C LEU A 65 -23.33 1.56 4.11
N THR A 66 -24.64 1.34 3.96
CA THR A 66 -25.14 0.54 2.84
C THR A 66 -24.79 1.24 1.52
N PRO A 67 -24.08 0.59 0.60
CA PRO A 67 -23.74 1.21 -0.68
C PRO A 67 -24.95 1.35 -1.58
N LEU A 68 -24.85 2.22 -2.58
CA LEU A 68 -25.80 2.28 -3.70
C LEU A 68 -25.82 0.92 -4.42
N PRO A 69 -26.96 0.53 -5.03
CA PRO A 69 -27.13 -0.81 -5.62
C PRO A 69 -26.33 -1.04 -6.92
N PHE A 70 -25.48 -0.12 -7.30
CA PHE A 70 -24.60 -0.24 -8.46
C PHE A 70 -23.15 -0.02 -8.08
N ALA A 71 -22.27 -0.73 -8.77
CA ALA A 71 -20.82 -0.56 -8.68
C ALA A 71 -20.33 0.26 -9.88
N VAL A 72 -19.31 1.06 -9.66
CA VAL A 72 -18.54 1.73 -10.72
C VAL A 72 -17.32 0.88 -11.11
N SER A 73 -16.43 1.42 -11.91
CA SER A 73 -15.22 0.74 -12.38
C SER A 73 -14.49 -0.06 -11.26
N ARG A 74 -14.06 -1.27 -11.58
CA ARG A 74 -13.41 -2.24 -10.64
C ARG A 74 -14.28 -2.62 -9.44
N GLY A 75 -15.61 -2.56 -9.56
CA GLY A 75 -16.52 -2.97 -8.50
C GLY A 75 -16.57 -2.04 -7.29
N MET A 76 -16.14 -0.79 -7.43
CA MET A 76 -16.24 0.21 -6.37
C MET A 76 -17.70 0.57 -6.10
N HIS A 77 -18.12 0.48 -4.84
CA HIS A 77 -19.43 0.92 -4.39
C HIS A 77 -19.38 2.34 -3.83
N ILE A 78 -20.48 3.08 -4.00
CA ILE A 78 -20.63 4.44 -3.45
C ILE A 78 -21.47 4.32 -2.18
N PRO A 79 -20.95 4.62 -0.97
CA PRO A 79 -21.76 4.69 0.23
C PRO A 79 -22.76 5.84 0.14
N ALA A 80 -24.01 5.58 0.46
CA ALA A 80 -25.10 6.54 0.28
C ALA A 80 -25.78 6.91 1.60
N SER A 81 -25.12 7.66 2.44
CA SER A 81 -25.80 8.30 3.56
C SER A 81 -25.12 9.59 4.01
N PRO A 82 -25.37 10.72 3.31
CA PRO A 82 -24.82 12.00 3.70
C PRO A 82 -25.26 12.42 5.13
N CYS A 83 -26.45 12.01 5.57
CA CYS A 83 -26.93 12.28 6.93
C CYS A 83 -26.09 11.59 8.00
N ALA A 84 -25.67 10.33 7.78
CA ALA A 84 -24.82 9.61 8.73
C ALA A 84 -23.42 10.25 8.77
N ALA A 85 -22.84 10.56 7.62
CA ALA A 85 -21.55 11.25 7.54
C ALA A 85 -21.60 12.62 8.24
N TYR A 86 -22.65 13.40 8.00
CA TYR A 86 -22.88 14.71 8.67
C TYR A 86 -22.94 14.55 10.20
N LYS A 87 -23.72 13.61 10.71
CA LYS A 87 -23.84 13.34 12.16
C LYS A 87 -22.50 12.95 12.77
N LEU A 88 -21.76 12.05 12.12
CA LEU A 88 -20.44 11.63 12.59
C LEU A 88 -19.46 12.80 12.58
N MET A 89 -19.38 13.57 11.50
CA MET A 89 -18.48 14.74 11.43
C MET A 89 -18.71 15.72 12.57
N ARG A 90 -19.96 15.96 12.97
CA ARG A 90 -20.27 16.84 14.11
C ARG A 90 -19.77 16.30 15.46
N GLN A 91 -19.58 15.01 15.60
CA GLN A 91 -19.14 14.35 16.83
C GLN A 91 -17.62 14.18 16.92
N HIS A 92 -16.89 14.54 15.85
CA HIS A 92 -15.44 14.33 15.78
C HIS A 92 -14.71 15.66 15.66
N ASP A 93 -13.47 15.71 16.14
CA ASP A 93 -12.64 16.93 16.17
C ASP A 93 -11.92 17.18 14.83
N VAL A 94 -11.55 16.08 14.13
CA VAL A 94 -10.87 16.11 12.84
C VAL A 94 -11.37 14.97 11.95
N VAL A 95 -11.33 15.20 10.63
CA VAL A 95 -11.75 14.20 9.63
C VAL A 95 -10.59 13.89 8.70
N SER A 96 -10.20 12.63 8.59
CA SER A 96 -9.24 12.15 7.61
C SER A 96 -9.96 11.41 6.49
N ILE A 97 -9.70 11.78 5.23
CA ILE A 97 -10.26 11.13 4.05
C ILE A 97 -9.14 10.42 3.30
N HIS A 98 -9.27 9.11 3.14
CA HIS A 98 -8.26 8.29 2.47
C HIS A 98 -8.66 8.04 1.01
N THR A 99 -7.87 8.55 0.08
CA THR A 99 -8.15 8.48 -1.37
C THR A 99 -7.32 7.40 -2.06
N PRO A 100 -7.82 6.78 -3.17
CA PRO A 100 -8.96 7.21 -3.98
C PRO A 100 -10.32 6.78 -3.43
N MET A 101 -11.31 7.69 -3.47
CA MET A 101 -12.73 7.40 -3.25
C MET A 101 -13.59 8.43 -3.98
N LEU A 102 -14.84 8.05 -4.32
CA LEU A 102 -15.72 8.88 -5.14
C LEU A 102 -16.34 10.05 -4.38
N GLU A 103 -16.62 9.90 -3.08
CA GLU A 103 -17.38 10.87 -2.29
C GLU A 103 -16.54 12.03 -1.74
N THR A 104 -15.31 12.22 -2.21
CA THR A 104 -14.40 13.24 -1.67
C THR A 104 -14.99 14.64 -1.64
N ALA A 105 -15.69 15.07 -2.70
CA ALA A 105 -16.33 16.36 -2.76
C ALA A 105 -17.52 16.48 -1.78
N LEU A 106 -18.36 15.43 -1.71
CA LEU A 106 -19.49 15.38 -0.77
C LEU A 106 -19.01 15.48 0.68
N LEU A 107 -18.05 14.63 1.06
CA LEU A 107 -17.49 14.65 2.41
C LEU A 107 -16.82 15.98 2.73
N SER A 108 -16.17 16.62 1.75
CA SER A 108 -15.58 17.94 1.91
C SER A 108 -16.64 19.03 2.13
N ALA A 109 -17.74 18.99 1.39
CA ALA A 109 -18.86 19.90 1.58
C ALA A 109 -19.51 19.72 2.97
N LEU A 110 -19.68 18.48 3.43
CA LEU A 110 -20.17 18.17 4.77
C LEU A 110 -19.20 18.65 5.87
N GLY A 111 -17.90 18.52 5.65
CA GLY A 111 -16.89 19.07 6.54
C GLY A 111 -17.02 20.60 6.67
N MET A 112 -17.24 21.30 5.56
CA MET A 112 -17.50 22.75 5.57
C MET A 112 -18.77 23.10 6.37
N LEU A 113 -19.87 22.36 6.14
CA LEU A 113 -21.15 22.59 6.83
C LEU A 113 -21.07 22.31 8.34
N THR A 114 -20.21 21.39 8.74
CA THR A 114 -20.00 21.05 10.15
C THR A 114 -18.87 21.83 10.82
N GLY A 115 -18.17 22.68 10.07
CA GLY A 115 -16.99 23.42 10.54
C GLY A 115 -15.77 22.56 10.81
N ARG A 116 -15.73 21.31 10.31
CA ARG A 116 -14.62 20.38 10.55
C ARG A 116 -13.52 20.51 9.49
N ARG A 117 -12.27 20.44 9.96
CA ARG A 117 -11.11 20.39 9.07
C ARG A 117 -10.95 18.99 8.51
N ILE A 118 -10.70 18.92 7.19
CA ILE A 118 -10.44 17.66 6.49
C ILE A 118 -8.95 17.58 6.17
N VAL A 119 -8.30 16.52 6.63
CA VAL A 119 -6.91 16.19 6.34
C VAL A 119 -6.90 14.93 5.46
N PRO A 120 -6.81 15.07 4.12
CA PRO A 120 -6.75 13.93 3.24
C PRO A 120 -5.41 13.18 3.35
N THR A 121 -5.45 11.85 3.22
CA THR A 121 -4.29 11.01 2.94
C THR A 121 -4.40 10.46 1.53
N HIS A 122 -3.41 10.75 0.70
CA HIS A 122 -3.34 10.29 -0.69
C HIS A 122 -2.55 9.01 -0.81
N HIS A 123 -3.21 7.90 -1.14
CA HIS A 123 -2.58 6.58 -1.26
C HIS A 123 -2.13 6.23 -2.67
N GLY A 124 -2.39 7.10 -3.63
CA GLY A 124 -1.95 6.90 -5.01
C GLY A 124 -2.88 7.51 -6.03
N ASP A 125 -2.31 7.83 -7.18
CA ASP A 125 -3.07 8.32 -8.33
C ASP A 125 -3.96 7.21 -8.87
N LEU A 126 -5.20 7.57 -9.22
CA LEU A 126 -6.13 6.59 -9.77
C LEU A 126 -5.75 6.26 -11.22
N ILE A 127 -5.37 5.03 -11.45
CA ILE A 127 -5.10 4.48 -12.78
C ILE A 127 -6.20 3.45 -13.09
N LEU A 128 -7.11 3.80 -14.00
CA LEU A 128 -8.14 2.90 -14.48
C LEU A 128 -7.76 2.32 -15.85
N PRO A 129 -8.28 1.13 -16.21
CA PRO A 129 -8.08 0.56 -17.54
C PRO A 129 -8.48 1.52 -18.66
N ALA A 130 -7.90 1.36 -19.85
CA ALA A 130 -8.24 2.17 -21.01
C ALA A 130 -9.75 2.05 -21.38
N GLY A 131 -10.33 3.16 -21.83
CA GLY A 131 -11.74 3.21 -22.25
C GLY A 131 -12.39 4.56 -21.93
N LEU A 132 -13.37 4.95 -22.75
CA LEU A 132 -14.05 6.25 -22.63
C LEU A 132 -14.74 6.40 -21.26
N PHE A 133 -15.45 5.36 -20.80
CA PHE A 133 -16.13 5.34 -19.52
C PHE A 133 -15.15 5.57 -18.35
N ASN A 134 -14.03 4.87 -18.34
CA ASN A 134 -13.00 5.03 -17.32
C ASN A 134 -12.33 6.42 -17.36
N ARG A 135 -12.15 7.00 -18.55
CA ARG A 135 -11.65 8.38 -18.70
C ARG A 135 -12.60 9.40 -18.07
N VAL A 136 -13.92 9.24 -18.30
CA VAL A 136 -14.96 10.11 -17.69
C VAL A 136 -14.94 9.97 -16.17
N ILE A 137 -14.92 8.74 -15.64
CA ILE A 137 -14.81 8.50 -14.18
C ILE A 137 -13.55 9.15 -13.62
N THR A 138 -12.39 8.96 -14.24
CA THR A 138 -11.13 9.57 -13.79
C THR A 138 -11.23 11.08 -13.75
N ALA A 139 -11.82 11.71 -14.78
CA ALA A 139 -12.00 13.16 -14.82
C ALA A 139 -12.94 13.65 -13.71
N ILE A 140 -14.06 12.98 -13.47
CA ILE A 140 -14.99 13.30 -12.38
C ILE A 140 -14.28 13.18 -11.04
N MET A 141 -13.59 12.06 -10.77
CA MET A 141 -12.87 11.84 -9.52
C MET A 141 -11.77 12.89 -9.32
N PHE A 142 -11.09 13.28 -10.38
CA PHE A 142 -10.08 14.34 -10.31
C PHE A 142 -10.70 15.69 -9.90
N VAL A 143 -11.83 16.07 -10.49
CA VAL A 143 -12.52 17.31 -10.11
C VAL A 143 -12.99 17.26 -8.66
N MET A 144 -13.57 16.14 -8.23
CA MET A 144 -14.00 15.95 -6.84
C MET A 144 -12.83 15.99 -5.85
N TYR A 145 -11.71 15.37 -6.23
CA TYR A 145 -10.47 15.43 -5.45
C TYR A 145 -9.92 16.88 -5.38
N ARG A 146 -9.91 17.61 -6.49
CA ARG A 146 -9.48 19.01 -6.57
C ARG A 146 -10.30 19.90 -5.63
N PHE A 147 -11.60 19.71 -5.58
CA PHE A 147 -12.47 20.43 -4.64
C PHE A 147 -12.07 20.14 -3.19
N MET A 148 -11.84 18.88 -2.84
CA MET A 148 -11.42 18.48 -1.50
C MET A 148 -10.09 19.13 -1.11
N VAL A 149 -9.04 18.99 -1.92
CA VAL A 149 -7.70 19.50 -1.58
C VAL A 149 -7.60 21.01 -1.63
N TRP A 150 -8.46 21.68 -2.40
CA TRP A 150 -8.56 23.13 -2.39
C TRP A 150 -8.94 23.65 -0.98
N ARG A 151 -9.82 22.94 -0.30
CA ARG A 151 -10.30 23.29 1.05
C ARG A 151 -9.44 22.68 2.17
N ALA A 152 -8.73 21.60 1.89
CA ALA A 152 -7.87 20.95 2.88
C ALA A 152 -6.74 21.88 3.35
N PRO A 153 -6.44 21.94 4.66
CA PRO A 153 -5.30 22.69 5.17
C PRO A 153 -3.97 22.02 4.85
N ALA A 154 -3.94 20.70 4.83
CA ALA A 154 -2.80 19.86 4.46
C ALA A 154 -3.28 18.61 3.75
N VAL A 155 -2.37 17.93 3.03
CA VAL A 155 -2.58 16.63 2.38
C VAL A 155 -1.42 15.73 2.75
N ILE A 156 -1.69 14.58 3.36
CA ILE A 156 -0.65 13.61 3.68
C ILE A 156 -0.37 12.76 2.44
N ALA A 157 0.91 12.55 2.12
CA ALA A 157 1.38 11.65 1.08
C ALA A 157 2.58 10.86 1.57
N TYR A 158 2.90 9.74 0.93
CA TYR A 158 3.92 8.81 1.42
C TYR A 158 5.35 9.34 1.34
N SER A 159 5.65 10.17 0.34
CA SER A 159 6.99 10.75 0.15
C SER A 159 6.92 12.05 -0.65
N GLU A 160 7.98 12.84 -0.57
CA GLU A 160 8.16 14.03 -1.43
C GLU A 160 8.33 13.62 -2.88
N ASP A 161 9.14 12.60 -3.13
CA ASP A 161 9.41 12.09 -4.48
C ASP A 161 8.11 11.68 -5.21
N TYR A 162 7.22 10.96 -4.53
CA TYR A 162 5.91 10.64 -5.10
C TYR A 162 5.06 11.89 -5.34
N ALA A 163 5.04 12.82 -4.38
CA ALA A 163 4.25 14.03 -4.49
C ALA A 163 4.70 14.96 -5.63
N ASP A 164 6.00 14.98 -5.93
CA ASP A 164 6.56 15.78 -7.01
C ASP A 164 6.19 15.25 -8.41
N HIS A 165 5.85 13.96 -8.49
CA HIS A 165 5.51 13.28 -9.76
C HIS A 165 4.03 12.92 -9.89
N SER A 166 3.23 13.09 -8.82
CA SER A 166 1.81 12.78 -8.84
C SER A 166 1.00 13.84 -9.59
N TYR A 167 0.17 13.39 -10.53
CA TYR A 167 -0.77 14.23 -11.25
C TYR A 167 -1.80 14.88 -10.31
N TYR A 168 -2.22 14.15 -9.27
CA TYR A 168 -3.19 14.63 -8.28
C TYR A 168 -2.58 15.65 -7.32
N LEU A 169 -1.33 15.44 -6.89
CA LEU A 169 -0.68 16.24 -5.85
C LEU A 169 0.05 17.46 -6.41
N GLY A 170 0.54 17.41 -7.63
CA GLY A 170 1.30 18.52 -8.25
C GLY A 170 0.65 19.89 -8.04
N PRO A 171 -0.65 20.09 -8.35
CA PRO A 171 -1.32 21.38 -8.17
C PRO A 171 -1.46 21.86 -6.72
N VAL A 172 -1.25 20.98 -5.73
CA VAL A 172 -1.36 21.29 -4.30
C VAL A 172 -0.09 20.99 -3.52
N ARG A 173 1.05 20.85 -4.23
CA ARG A 173 2.34 20.45 -3.67
C ARG A 173 2.72 21.19 -2.38
N LYS A 174 2.43 22.48 -2.29
CA LYS A 174 2.70 23.33 -1.12
C LYS A 174 1.94 22.90 0.15
N LYS A 175 0.84 22.15 0.02
CA LYS A 175 0.05 21.62 1.13
C LYS A 175 0.45 20.18 1.51
N VAL A 176 1.29 19.54 0.71
CA VAL A 176 1.67 18.15 0.94
C VAL A 176 2.59 18.05 2.15
N ARG A 177 2.24 17.13 3.04
CA ARG A 177 3.05 16.69 4.18
C ARG A 177 3.50 15.26 3.93
N PRO A 178 4.75 15.03 3.60
CA PRO A 178 5.26 13.69 3.41
C PRO A 178 5.38 12.99 4.76
N ILE A 179 4.68 11.87 4.90
CA ILE A 179 4.73 10.99 6.08
C ILE A 179 4.88 9.57 5.58
N TYR A 180 5.99 8.92 5.89
CA TYR A 180 6.20 7.53 5.50
C TYR A 180 5.09 6.62 6.04
N PRO A 181 4.76 5.53 5.34
CA PRO A 181 3.73 4.59 5.79
C PRO A 181 4.05 3.95 7.14
N PRO A 182 3.02 3.58 7.93
CA PRO A 182 3.19 2.85 9.20
C PRO A 182 3.53 1.38 8.91
N ILE A 183 4.81 1.05 8.83
CA ILE A 183 5.25 -0.30 8.49
C ILE A 183 5.76 -1.00 9.74
N THR A 184 5.26 -2.21 9.96
CA THR A 184 5.74 -3.12 10.99
C THR A 184 5.80 -4.53 10.41
N MET A 185 6.80 -5.31 10.82
CA MET A 185 6.90 -6.73 10.53
C MET A 185 7.29 -7.49 11.80
N PRO A 186 6.72 -8.67 12.05
CA PRO A 186 7.25 -9.56 13.08
C PRO A 186 8.68 -10.00 12.72
N ARG A 187 9.45 -10.40 13.71
CA ARG A 187 10.74 -11.02 13.46
C ARG A 187 10.52 -12.37 12.76
N PRO A 188 11.28 -12.68 11.71
CA PRO A 188 11.19 -13.98 11.05
C PRO A 188 11.53 -15.11 12.03
N ASN A 189 10.88 -16.26 11.87
CA ASN A 189 11.29 -17.49 12.52
C ASN A 189 12.38 -18.18 11.66
N PRO A 190 13.64 -18.26 12.13
CA PRO A 190 14.74 -18.79 11.32
C PRO A 190 14.55 -20.26 10.90
N GLU A 191 13.96 -21.09 11.78
CA GLU A 191 13.69 -22.50 11.47
C GLU A 191 12.64 -22.63 10.35
N ARG A 192 11.56 -21.83 10.44
CA ARG A 192 10.51 -21.82 9.43
C ARG A 192 11.02 -21.27 8.11
N ALA A 193 11.78 -20.20 8.11
CA ALA A 193 12.41 -19.65 6.91
C ALA A 193 13.35 -20.68 6.25
N ALA A 194 14.15 -21.40 7.02
CA ALA A 194 15.00 -22.47 6.51
C ALA A 194 14.19 -23.63 5.91
N GLN A 195 13.07 -24.02 6.54
CA GLN A 195 12.15 -25.04 5.99
C GLN A 195 11.56 -24.60 4.65
N LEU A 196 11.04 -23.38 4.56
CA LEU A 196 10.49 -22.82 3.32
C LEU A 196 11.55 -22.77 2.22
N ARG A 197 12.78 -22.35 2.55
CA ARG A 197 13.90 -22.34 1.62
C ARG A 197 14.23 -23.72 1.10
N ALA A 198 14.30 -24.73 1.98
CA ALA A 198 14.57 -26.11 1.59
C ALA A 198 13.45 -26.71 0.72
N GLU A 199 12.19 -26.36 0.98
CA GLU A 199 11.04 -26.76 0.18
C GLU A 199 11.09 -26.17 -1.24
N TRP A 200 11.40 -24.85 -1.34
CA TRP A 200 11.37 -24.15 -2.62
C TRP A 200 12.67 -24.29 -3.43
N SER A 201 13.77 -24.54 -2.77
CA SER A 201 15.08 -24.70 -3.39
C SER A 201 15.89 -25.83 -2.73
N PRO A 202 15.51 -27.11 -2.96
CA PRO A 202 16.21 -28.26 -2.38
C PRO A 202 17.64 -28.42 -2.89
N ASP A 203 17.98 -27.83 -4.03
CA ASP A 203 19.30 -27.78 -4.64
C ASP A 203 20.14 -26.56 -4.20
N GLY A 204 19.61 -25.69 -3.31
CA GLY A 204 20.28 -24.51 -2.82
C GLY A 204 20.37 -23.36 -3.82
N ALA A 205 19.66 -23.42 -4.94
CA ALA A 205 19.63 -22.35 -5.94
C ALA A 205 19.04 -21.03 -5.37
N PRO A 206 19.41 -19.87 -5.92
CA PRO A 206 18.85 -18.60 -5.48
C PRO A 206 17.33 -18.52 -5.64
N LEU A 207 16.68 -17.92 -4.63
CA LEU A 207 15.25 -17.65 -4.60
C LEU A 207 14.98 -16.15 -4.74
N ILE A 208 14.28 -15.78 -5.80
CA ILE A 208 13.83 -14.41 -6.05
C ILE A 208 12.37 -14.32 -5.60
N GLY A 209 12.06 -13.49 -4.60
CA GLY A 209 10.69 -13.28 -4.15
C GLY A 209 9.97 -12.20 -4.93
N TYR A 210 8.69 -12.38 -5.11
CA TYR A 210 7.76 -11.35 -5.55
C TYR A 210 6.57 -11.31 -4.58
N ALA A 211 6.22 -10.14 -4.06
CA ALA A 211 5.10 -10.00 -3.14
C ALA A 211 4.11 -8.95 -3.66
N GLY A 212 2.93 -9.39 -4.08
CA GLY A 212 1.91 -8.51 -4.63
C GLY A 212 0.93 -9.21 -5.57
N ARG A 213 -0.08 -8.45 -6.00
CA ARG A 213 -1.06 -8.94 -6.99
C ARG A 213 -0.39 -9.14 -8.36
N PHE A 214 -0.76 -10.19 -9.04
CA PHE A 214 -0.29 -10.49 -10.41
C PHE A 214 -1.15 -9.69 -11.40
N VAL A 215 -0.89 -8.37 -11.48
CA VAL A 215 -1.63 -7.41 -12.33
C VAL A 215 -0.69 -6.68 -13.28
N GLN A 216 -1.23 -6.15 -14.38
CA GLN A 216 -0.43 -5.57 -15.45
C GLN A 216 0.45 -4.40 -14.97
N GLU A 217 -0.02 -3.56 -14.05
CA GLU A 217 0.75 -2.44 -13.51
C GLU A 217 1.97 -2.88 -12.68
N LYS A 218 1.94 -4.10 -12.13
CA LYS A 218 3.04 -4.67 -11.33
C LYS A 218 4.07 -5.43 -12.16
N ARG A 219 3.82 -5.59 -13.46
CA ARG A 219 4.75 -6.14 -14.45
C ARG A 219 5.44 -7.46 -14.06
N PRO A 220 4.70 -8.49 -13.59
CA PRO A 220 5.30 -9.78 -13.29
C PRO A 220 5.99 -10.40 -14.52
N ASP A 221 5.55 -10.05 -15.74
CA ASP A 221 6.17 -10.45 -17.00
C ASP A 221 7.63 -10.00 -17.12
N VAL A 222 7.97 -8.81 -16.64
CA VAL A 222 9.35 -8.30 -16.66
C VAL A 222 10.24 -9.16 -15.77
N LEU A 223 9.76 -9.55 -14.58
CA LEU A 223 10.51 -10.41 -13.67
C LEU A 223 10.69 -11.81 -14.26
N ILE A 224 9.64 -12.41 -14.83
CA ILE A 224 9.74 -13.74 -15.45
C ILE A 224 10.72 -13.71 -16.62
N ARG A 225 10.67 -12.68 -17.49
CA ARG A 225 11.64 -12.52 -18.60
C ARG A 225 13.06 -12.25 -18.11
N ALA A 226 13.25 -11.67 -16.93
CA ALA A 226 14.56 -11.44 -16.35
C ALA A 226 15.30 -12.75 -16.05
N LEU A 227 14.59 -13.90 -15.96
CA LEU A 227 15.21 -15.23 -15.82
C LEU A 227 16.19 -15.53 -16.97
N ASP A 228 15.98 -15.04 -18.20
CA ASP A 228 16.95 -15.21 -19.30
C ASP A 228 18.33 -14.63 -18.96
N GLU A 229 18.38 -13.53 -18.20
CA GLU A 229 19.63 -12.91 -17.75
C GLU A 229 20.14 -13.55 -16.45
N ILE A 230 19.24 -13.87 -15.52
CA ILE A 230 19.58 -14.47 -14.23
C ILE A 230 20.20 -15.85 -14.44
N HIS A 231 19.63 -16.66 -15.31
CA HIS A 231 20.07 -18.02 -15.60
C HIS A 231 21.46 -18.12 -16.25
N LYS A 232 22.01 -17.02 -16.78
CA LYS A 232 23.42 -17.01 -17.25
C LYS A 232 24.41 -17.24 -16.11
N GLN A 233 24.08 -16.83 -14.88
CA GLN A 233 24.91 -17.00 -13.69
C GLN A 233 24.33 -18.03 -12.71
N HIS A 234 23.02 -18.15 -12.64
CA HIS A 234 22.28 -18.99 -11.71
C HIS A 234 21.23 -19.84 -12.46
N PRO A 235 21.63 -20.92 -13.17
CA PRO A 235 20.73 -21.67 -14.07
C PRO A 235 19.48 -22.25 -13.39
N ASN A 236 19.55 -22.54 -12.10
CA ASN A 236 18.46 -23.14 -11.32
C ASN A 236 17.69 -22.12 -10.48
N ALA A 237 17.99 -20.82 -10.61
CA ALA A 237 17.27 -19.78 -9.84
C ALA A 237 15.76 -19.86 -10.08
N ARG A 238 14.99 -19.63 -9.02
CA ARG A 238 13.51 -19.70 -9.02
C ARG A 238 12.89 -18.42 -8.54
N ILE A 239 11.68 -18.14 -9.04
CA ILE A 239 10.86 -17.03 -8.56
C ILE A 239 9.72 -17.58 -7.71
N VAL A 240 9.55 -17.03 -6.51
CA VAL A 240 8.47 -17.37 -5.58
C VAL A 240 7.48 -16.21 -5.51
N PHE A 241 6.27 -16.41 -6.01
CA PHE A 241 5.20 -15.42 -6.05
C PHE A 241 4.29 -15.57 -4.82
N ALA A 242 4.27 -14.57 -3.93
CA ALA A 242 3.32 -14.44 -2.84
C ALA A 242 2.28 -13.36 -3.19
N GLY A 243 1.04 -13.77 -3.44
CA GLY A 243 -0.05 -12.88 -3.80
C GLY A 243 -1.07 -13.54 -4.72
N GLN A 244 -2.19 -12.86 -4.91
CA GLN A 244 -3.23 -13.35 -5.81
C GLN A 244 -2.77 -13.23 -7.26
N TYR A 245 -2.79 -14.33 -8.01
CA TYR A 245 -2.38 -14.38 -9.41
C TYR A 245 -3.56 -14.54 -10.39
N ASP A 246 -4.64 -15.17 -9.98
CA ASP A 246 -5.89 -15.25 -10.76
C ASP A 246 -6.88 -14.23 -10.19
N ILE A 247 -7.07 -13.12 -10.93
CA ILE A 247 -7.88 -11.97 -10.49
C ILE A 247 -9.07 -11.82 -11.43
N PRO A 248 -10.32 -12.07 -10.97
CA PRO A 248 -11.51 -12.17 -11.82
C PRO A 248 -11.82 -10.94 -12.69
N TYR A 249 -11.32 -9.75 -12.32
CA TYR A 249 -11.58 -8.51 -13.06
C TYR A 249 -10.40 -8.05 -13.92
N GLU A 250 -9.34 -8.87 -14.02
CA GLU A 250 -8.15 -8.60 -14.84
C GLU A 250 -7.74 -9.82 -15.64
N SER A 251 -7.49 -9.65 -16.92
CA SER A 251 -7.03 -10.71 -17.83
C SER A 251 -5.50 -10.89 -17.82
N THR A 252 -4.81 -10.41 -16.79
CA THR A 252 -3.34 -10.41 -16.72
C THR A 252 -2.78 -11.84 -16.69
N TRP A 253 -3.44 -12.75 -15.99
CA TRP A 253 -3.03 -14.16 -15.95
C TRP A 253 -3.05 -14.78 -17.35
N GLU A 254 -4.14 -14.64 -18.08
CA GLU A 254 -4.28 -15.16 -19.44
C GLU A 254 -3.27 -14.50 -20.40
N LEU A 255 -3.05 -13.20 -20.25
CA LEU A 255 -2.08 -12.46 -21.06
C LEU A 255 -0.65 -12.98 -20.88
N TYR A 256 -0.27 -13.35 -19.65
CA TYR A 256 1.09 -13.78 -19.33
C TYR A 256 1.26 -15.29 -19.26
N LYS A 257 0.19 -16.07 -19.43
CA LYS A 257 0.23 -17.52 -19.43
C LYS A 257 1.32 -18.10 -20.35
N PRO A 258 1.52 -17.64 -21.60
CA PRO A 258 2.57 -18.19 -22.48
C PRO A 258 3.98 -18.07 -21.90
N ILE A 259 4.28 -16.96 -21.21
CA ILE A 259 5.59 -16.81 -20.57
C ILE A 259 5.69 -17.57 -19.25
N VAL A 260 4.60 -17.68 -18.51
CA VAL A 260 4.52 -18.52 -17.30
C VAL A 260 4.77 -19.97 -17.67
N ASP A 261 4.13 -20.47 -18.74
CA ASP A 261 4.30 -21.85 -19.21
C ASP A 261 5.75 -22.12 -19.69
N LYS A 262 6.40 -21.13 -20.33
CA LYS A 262 7.81 -21.25 -20.77
C LYS A 262 8.78 -21.48 -19.60
N TYR A 263 8.56 -20.84 -18.46
CA TYR A 263 9.45 -20.90 -17.29
C TYR A 263 8.86 -21.68 -16.13
N ARG A 264 7.85 -22.53 -16.38
CA ARG A 264 7.04 -23.22 -15.37
C ARG A 264 7.84 -23.84 -14.24
N ASP A 265 8.96 -24.52 -14.57
CA ASP A 265 9.79 -25.27 -13.62
C ASP A 265 10.60 -24.34 -12.68
N HIS A 266 10.64 -23.05 -12.99
CA HIS A 266 11.34 -22.02 -12.21
C HIS A 266 10.38 -21.08 -11.46
N LEU A 267 9.06 -21.33 -11.50
CA LEU A 267 8.04 -20.47 -10.91
C LEU A 267 7.25 -21.20 -9.83
N ILE A 268 7.17 -20.62 -8.65
CA ILE A 268 6.41 -21.12 -7.51
C ILE A 268 5.33 -20.09 -7.16
N PHE A 269 4.06 -20.52 -7.18
CA PHE A 269 2.92 -19.65 -6.87
C PHE A 269 2.31 -20.06 -5.53
N LEU A 270 2.43 -19.21 -4.52
CA LEU A 270 1.91 -19.46 -3.17
C LEU A 270 0.45 -19.03 -2.99
N GLY A 271 -0.08 -18.24 -3.93
CA GLY A 271 -1.38 -17.60 -3.76
C GLY A 271 -1.36 -16.46 -2.74
N LEU A 272 -2.55 -15.96 -2.39
CA LEU A 272 -2.69 -14.91 -1.40
C LEU A 272 -2.26 -15.41 -0.01
N LYS A 273 -1.36 -14.66 0.61
CA LYS A 273 -0.91 -14.85 1.99
C LYS A 273 -1.19 -13.57 2.78
N ASP A 274 -1.99 -13.65 3.82
CA ASP A 274 -2.39 -12.55 4.70
C ASP A 274 -1.88 -12.69 6.14
N ASP A 275 -1.20 -13.80 6.44
CA ASP A 275 -0.49 -14.02 7.69
C ASP A 275 0.84 -13.27 7.70
N MET A 276 0.98 -12.30 8.59
CA MET A 276 2.16 -11.47 8.72
C MET A 276 3.40 -12.26 9.15
N GLN A 277 3.25 -13.31 9.97
CA GLN A 277 4.37 -14.15 10.37
C GLN A 277 4.86 -14.98 9.19
N PHE A 278 3.93 -15.58 8.43
CA PHE A 278 4.30 -16.29 7.20
C PHE A 278 5.02 -15.36 6.22
N MET A 279 4.57 -14.12 6.06
CA MET A 279 5.24 -13.16 5.18
C MET A 279 6.64 -12.78 5.67
N ALA A 280 6.85 -12.65 6.98
CA ALA A 280 8.19 -12.43 7.52
C ALA A 280 9.12 -13.62 7.24
N ASP A 281 8.63 -14.85 7.44
CA ASP A 281 9.38 -16.07 7.17
C ASP A 281 9.66 -16.24 5.66
N PHE A 282 8.69 -15.88 4.80
CA PHE A 282 8.85 -15.83 3.35
C PHE A 282 9.96 -14.85 2.95
N PHE A 283 9.94 -13.61 3.47
CA PHE A 283 11.00 -12.65 3.15
C PHE A 283 12.37 -13.16 3.59
N ALA A 284 12.49 -13.74 4.78
CA ALA A 284 13.75 -14.30 5.25
C ALA A 284 14.22 -15.55 4.50
N ALA A 285 13.32 -16.26 3.81
CA ALA A 285 13.63 -17.45 3.02
C ALA A 285 14.18 -17.15 1.61
N ILE A 286 13.93 -15.95 1.07
CA ILE A 286 14.37 -15.53 -0.26
C ILE A 286 15.67 -14.72 -0.20
N ASP A 287 16.42 -14.69 -1.30
CA ASP A 287 17.70 -13.97 -1.39
C ASP A 287 17.52 -12.50 -1.79
N VAL A 288 16.45 -12.20 -2.54
CA VAL A 288 16.14 -10.84 -3.01
C VAL A 288 14.64 -10.71 -3.28
N LEU A 289 14.02 -9.61 -2.87
CA LEU A 289 12.67 -9.24 -3.30
C LEU A 289 12.75 -8.44 -4.60
N ALA A 290 11.97 -8.80 -5.59
CA ALA A 290 11.96 -8.20 -6.92
C ALA A 290 10.60 -7.59 -7.26
N LEU A 291 10.56 -6.28 -7.53
CA LEU A 291 9.34 -5.52 -7.81
C LEU A 291 9.48 -4.72 -9.10
N PRO A 292 9.14 -5.28 -10.27
CA PRO A 292 9.29 -4.66 -11.58
C PRO A 292 8.19 -3.67 -11.94
N SER A 293 7.46 -3.15 -10.95
CA SER A 293 6.25 -2.35 -11.12
C SER A 293 6.42 -1.12 -12.00
N ASP A 294 5.44 -0.83 -12.82
CA ASP A 294 5.37 0.37 -13.66
C ASP A 294 5.00 1.63 -12.86
N SER A 295 4.33 1.46 -11.72
CA SER A 295 3.89 2.53 -10.84
C SER A 295 3.77 2.03 -9.40
N GLU A 296 4.28 2.81 -8.46
CA GLU A 296 4.17 2.60 -7.03
C GLU A 296 4.09 3.94 -6.29
N CYS A 297 3.29 3.98 -5.24
CA CYS A 297 3.29 5.15 -4.36
C CYS A 297 4.41 5.07 -3.32
N PHE A 298 4.81 3.85 -2.97
CA PHE A 298 5.86 3.54 -2.00
C PHE A 298 6.29 2.07 -2.05
N ALA A 299 5.35 1.16 -2.33
CA ALA A 299 5.53 -0.30 -2.24
C ALA A 299 5.96 -0.76 -0.84
N LEU A 300 5.01 -0.82 0.10
CA LEU A 300 5.22 -1.18 1.51
C LEU A 300 6.05 -2.44 1.70
N VAL A 301 5.83 -3.44 0.84
CA VAL A 301 6.51 -4.74 0.87
C VAL A 301 8.03 -4.65 0.75
N GLN A 302 8.58 -3.57 0.19
CA GLN A 302 10.02 -3.35 0.17
C GLN A 302 10.57 -3.22 1.59
N VAL A 303 9.96 -2.34 2.37
CA VAL A 303 10.39 -2.11 3.76
C VAL A 303 10.08 -3.33 4.63
N GLU A 304 8.98 -4.02 4.37
CA GLU A 304 8.64 -5.29 5.03
C GLU A 304 9.73 -6.34 4.81
N ALA A 305 10.22 -6.50 3.58
CA ALA A 305 11.34 -7.38 3.25
C ALA A 305 12.67 -6.92 3.89
N MET A 306 12.97 -5.60 3.81
CA MET A 306 14.17 -5.02 4.41
C MET A 306 14.22 -5.25 5.92
N LEU A 307 13.09 -5.12 6.64
CA LEU A 307 12.98 -5.41 8.07
C LEU A 307 13.24 -6.90 8.39
N CYS A 308 13.07 -7.78 7.42
CA CYS A 308 13.39 -9.21 7.53
C CYS A 308 14.80 -9.55 7.05
N GLY A 309 15.61 -8.57 6.69
CA GLY A 309 17.01 -8.75 6.25
C GLY A 309 17.17 -8.98 4.74
N THR A 310 16.11 -8.85 3.94
CA THR A 310 16.10 -9.18 2.50
C THR A 310 16.26 -7.93 1.65
N PRO A 311 17.31 -7.85 0.80
CA PRO A 311 17.51 -6.74 -0.14
C PRO A 311 16.46 -6.72 -1.25
N VAL A 312 16.33 -5.57 -1.90
CA VAL A 312 15.27 -5.32 -2.90
C VAL A 312 15.85 -4.89 -4.24
N VAL A 313 15.32 -5.44 -5.32
CA VAL A 313 15.47 -4.85 -6.66
C VAL A 313 14.13 -4.27 -7.08
N MET A 314 14.10 -2.97 -7.30
CA MET A 314 12.90 -2.22 -7.65
C MET A 314 13.08 -1.48 -8.98
N THR A 315 12.03 -1.35 -9.74
CA THR A 315 12.00 -0.43 -10.88
C THR A 315 12.19 1.02 -10.41
N ASP A 316 13.01 1.80 -11.12
CA ASP A 316 13.17 3.24 -10.85
C ASP A 316 11.91 4.01 -11.26
N THR A 317 10.93 4.01 -10.35
CA THR A 317 9.67 4.75 -10.50
C THR A 317 9.46 5.69 -9.31
N PRO A 318 8.86 6.88 -9.53
CA PRO A 318 8.52 7.79 -8.45
C PRO A 318 7.75 7.12 -7.32
N GLY A 319 8.14 7.39 -6.09
CA GLY A 319 7.61 6.74 -4.89
C GLY A 319 8.17 5.33 -4.66
N GLY A 320 8.15 4.46 -5.67
CA GLY A 320 8.68 3.11 -5.59
C GLY A 320 10.17 3.04 -5.27
N ARG A 321 10.95 3.96 -5.81
CA ARG A 321 12.41 4.05 -5.57
C ARG A 321 12.80 4.51 -4.17
N VAL A 322 11.86 5.10 -3.41
CA VAL A 322 12.17 5.75 -2.13
C VAL A 322 12.77 4.80 -1.10
N PRO A 323 12.23 3.59 -0.83
CA PRO A 323 12.82 2.69 0.15
C PRO A 323 14.26 2.30 -0.17
N VAL A 324 14.55 1.92 -1.41
CA VAL A 324 15.91 1.56 -1.84
C VAL A 324 16.85 2.76 -1.76
N SER A 325 16.41 3.94 -2.24
CA SER A 325 17.24 5.15 -2.20
C SER A 325 17.55 5.64 -0.79
N ALA A 326 16.59 5.51 0.14
CA ALA A 326 16.74 5.96 1.51
C ALA A 326 17.63 5.03 2.37
N THR A 327 17.66 3.73 2.03
CA THR A 327 18.38 2.73 2.84
C THR A 327 19.67 2.22 2.20
N GLY A 328 19.77 2.28 0.87
CA GLY A 328 20.82 1.60 0.12
C GLY A 328 20.69 0.07 0.15
N MET A 329 19.57 -0.47 0.67
CA MET A 329 19.36 -1.92 0.81
C MET A 329 18.76 -2.51 -0.48
N GLY A 330 19.52 -2.42 -1.56
CA GLY A 330 19.12 -2.95 -2.86
C GLY A 330 19.53 -2.09 -4.04
N LEU A 331 18.93 -2.35 -5.20
CA LEU A 331 19.23 -1.67 -6.46
C LEU A 331 17.96 -1.21 -7.18
N LEU A 332 18.12 -0.14 -7.95
CA LEU A 332 17.09 0.33 -8.88
C LEU A 332 17.43 -0.11 -10.30
N ALA A 333 16.40 -0.54 -11.05
CA ALA A 333 16.54 -0.92 -12.45
C ALA A 333 15.63 -0.08 -13.35
N PRO A 334 15.99 0.14 -14.62
CA PRO A 334 15.17 0.85 -15.58
C PRO A 334 13.79 0.19 -15.75
N LYS A 335 12.76 1.04 -15.93
CA LYS A 335 11.39 0.58 -16.15
C LYS A 335 11.24 -0.23 -17.42
N GLY A 336 10.64 -1.41 -17.31
CA GLY A 336 10.26 -2.25 -18.43
C GLY A 336 11.42 -2.95 -19.14
N ASP A 337 12.62 -2.97 -18.55
CA ASP A 337 13.81 -3.65 -19.09
C ASP A 337 14.13 -4.93 -18.31
N PRO A 338 13.72 -6.13 -18.80
CA PRO A 338 13.99 -7.39 -18.13
C PRO A 338 15.48 -7.71 -18.01
N GLN A 339 16.30 -7.30 -19.00
CA GLN A 339 17.72 -7.59 -18.99
C GLN A 339 18.43 -6.76 -17.91
N ALA A 340 18.16 -5.46 -17.84
CA ALA A 340 18.72 -4.61 -16.79
C ALA A 340 18.25 -5.03 -15.41
N PHE A 341 16.97 -5.48 -15.29
CA PHE A 341 16.39 -5.97 -14.04
C PHE A 341 17.08 -7.27 -13.59
N GLY A 342 17.32 -8.21 -14.52
CA GLY A 342 18.06 -9.44 -14.25
C GLY A 342 19.53 -9.21 -13.85
N LYS A 343 20.21 -8.24 -14.49
CA LYS A 343 21.57 -7.81 -14.11
C LYS A 343 21.60 -7.24 -12.68
N ALA A 344 20.61 -6.44 -12.30
CA ALA A 344 20.52 -5.90 -10.95
C ALA A 344 20.32 -7.02 -9.92
N ILE A 345 19.46 -8.00 -10.20
CA ILE A 345 19.28 -9.19 -9.35
C ILE A 345 20.60 -9.96 -9.22
N ASN A 346 21.27 -10.29 -10.33
CA ASN A 346 22.55 -10.99 -10.31
C ASN A 346 23.60 -10.26 -9.46
N ARG A 347 23.65 -8.93 -9.54
CA ARG A 347 24.57 -8.12 -8.73
C ARG A 347 24.25 -8.20 -7.22
N VAL A 348 22.97 -8.20 -6.85
CA VAL A 348 22.57 -8.37 -5.44
C VAL A 348 22.92 -9.78 -4.94
N LEU A 349 22.67 -10.81 -5.76
CA LEU A 349 22.99 -12.21 -5.43
C LEU A 349 24.52 -12.45 -5.30
N ALA A 350 25.34 -11.74 -6.09
CA ALA A 350 26.79 -11.86 -6.03
C ALA A 350 27.41 -11.15 -4.81
N HIS A 351 26.76 -10.12 -4.26
CA HIS A 351 27.29 -9.29 -3.17
C HIS A 351 26.20 -8.95 -2.14
N PRO A 352 25.54 -9.95 -1.52
CA PRO A 352 24.41 -9.70 -0.62
C PRO A 352 24.80 -8.85 0.59
N GLU A 353 26.03 -8.97 1.08
CA GLU A 353 26.56 -8.18 2.20
C GLU A 353 26.61 -6.68 1.93
N SER A 354 26.74 -6.28 0.67
CA SER A 354 26.73 -4.87 0.25
C SER A 354 25.32 -4.25 0.27
N PHE A 355 24.30 -5.08 0.24
CA PHE A 355 22.89 -4.66 0.12
C PHE A 355 22.05 -5.08 1.33
N THR A 356 22.63 -5.69 2.35
CA THR A 356 21.91 -6.05 3.59
C THR A 356 22.24 -5.04 4.68
N LYS A 357 21.21 -4.59 5.40
CA LYS A 357 21.33 -3.66 6.53
C LYS A 357 20.71 -4.26 7.80
N PRO A 358 21.19 -3.88 8.97
CA PRO A 358 20.57 -4.26 10.23
C PRO A 358 19.12 -3.77 10.31
N HIS A 359 18.25 -4.58 10.91
CA HIS A 359 16.85 -4.24 11.15
C HIS A 359 16.68 -2.85 11.79
N ASP A 360 17.52 -2.51 12.74
CA ASP A 360 17.38 -1.28 13.51
C ASP A 360 17.70 -0.03 12.67
N GLU A 361 18.61 -0.14 11.68
CA GLU A 361 18.85 0.93 10.70
C GLU A 361 17.60 1.16 9.83
N ILE A 362 16.97 0.09 9.36
CA ILE A 362 15.73 0.19 8.56
C ILE A 362 14.58 0.74 9.39
N SER A 363 14.43 0.26 10.65
CA SER A 363 13.42 0.76 11.58
C SER A 363 13.61 2.23 11.95
N ALA A 364 14.85 2.72 11.98
CA ALA A 364 15.13 4.14 12.23
C ALA A 364 14.71 5.03 11.04
N VAL A 365 14.92 4.58 9.80
CA VAL A 365 14.50 5.30 8.59
C VAL A 365 12.99 5.29 8.45
N PHE A 366 12.34 4.14 8.67
CA PHE A 366 10.88 3.95 8.52
C PHE A 366 10.22 3.67 9.86
N SER A 367 10.43 4.57 10.81
CA SER A 367 9.91 4.43 12.16
C SER A 367 8.38 4.48 12.19
N PHE A 368 7.78 3.39 12.64
CA PHE A 368 6.34 3.31 12.86
C PHE A 368 5.87 4.37 13.86
N GLU A 369 6.59 4.53 14.95
CA GLU A 369 6.26 5.48 16.01
C GLU A 369 6.31 6.93 15.49
N GLU A 370 7.37 7.28 14.75
CA GLU A 370 7.48 8.61 14.13
C GLU A 370 6.36 8.88 13.13
N THR A 371 5.99 7.88 12.33
CA THR A 371 4.83 7.99 11.44
C THR A 371 3.56 8.36 12.21
N VAL A 372 3.26 7.62 13.28
CA VAL A 372 2.06 7.90 14.09
C VAL A 372 2.16 9.24 14.80
N ASN A 373 3.34 9.61 15.34
CA ASN A 373 3.58 10.93 15.95
C ASN A 373 3.23 12.06 14.97
N ARG A 374 3.68 11.97 13.73
CA ARG A 374 3.41 12.98 12.69
C ARG A 374 1.94 13.03 12.29
N TYR A 375 1.25 11.87 12.26
CA TYR A 375 -0.19 11.81 12.07
C TYR A 375 -0.93 12.49 13.22
N GLU A 376 -0.62 12.11 14.45
CA GLU A 376 -1.22 12.66 15.66
C GLU A 376 -1.00 14.16 15.75
N GLN A 377 0.23 14.64 15.52
CA GLN A 377 0.56 16.05 15.45
C GLN A 377 -0.25 16.79 14.38
N THR A 378 -0.39 16.21 13.19
CA THR A 378 -1.17 16.80 12.11
C THR A 378 -2.66 16.88 12.48
N PHE A 379 -3.19 15.86 13.14
CA PHE A 379 -4.57 15.88 13.61
C PHE A 379 -4.79 16.92 14.72
N TRP A 380 -3.86 17.04 15.66
CA TRP A 380 -3.90 18.09 16.68
C TRP A 380 -3.89 19.50 16.08
N GLU A 381 -3.03 19.75 15.09
CA GLU A 381 -2.93 21.07 14.44
C GLU A 381 -4.24 21.50 13.77
N TYR A 382 -5.00 20.54 13.26
CA TYR A 382 -6.24 20.82 12.52
C TYR A 382 -7.52 20.39 13.24
N ALA A 383 -7.43 19.90 14.47
CA ALA A 383 -8.59 19.61 15.28
C ALA A 383 -9.36 20.91 15.62
N VAL A 384 -10.68 20.84 15.54
CA VAL A 384 -11.58 21.91 15.93
C VAL A 384 -12.35 21.44 17.17
N ASP A 385 -12.38 22.27 18.20
CA ASP A 385 -13.11 21.95 19.41
C ASP A 385 -14.55 21.57 19.11
N GLY A 386 -14.95 20.37 19.56
CA GLY A 386 -16.32 19.90 19.48
C GLY A 386 -17.20 20.80 20.35
N ARG A 387 -18.06 21.61 19.73
CA ARG A 387 -19.17 22.27 20.39
C ARG A 387 -20.43 21.44 20.22
#